data_7d42443c6f367b8d22a061ae87f411fc
#
_entry.id   7d42443c6f367b8d22a061ae87f411fc
#
_cell.length_a   1.000
_cell.length_b   1.000
_cell.length_c   1.000
_cell.angle_alpha   90.00
_cell.angle_beta   90.00
_cell.angle_gamma   90.00
#
_symmetry.space_group_name_H-M   'P 1'
#
loop_
_entity.id
_entity.type
_entity.pdbx_description
1 polymer ?
#
loop_
_entity_poly.entity_id
_entity_poly.type
_entity_poly.pdbx_seq_one_letter_code
_entity_poly.pdbx_strand_id
1 'polypeptide(L)'
;MVKDIIESIIKDKAENNIYVTNYRTPLVGYADANNDLFHKLKEVGHPSHLLPKDLLDGAKTVVAFFIPFRKELIEENKAHSYVSPSWALAYVETNNLIGEINKKIQRELKKIGINSKTLKATHNFDKDLIMSRWSHRHVAYITGLGTFGINNLLITEKGCAGRIGSFVIDEYIEPNKIQKDELCLYKQDKSCAFCLDNCPVSAFEENEFARARCYEYLLDVVEHFKDVDPACDVCGKCNCGPCAILEKGEYR
;
A
#
# COMPACT_ATOMS: atom_id res chain seq x y z
N MET A 1 -18.15 5.85 16.53
CA MET A 1 -19.21 5.49 15.54
C MET A 1 -18.69 5.45 14.10
N VAL A 2 -18.23 6.56 13.50
CA VAL A 2 -17.74 6.54 12.08
C VAL A 2 -16.49 5.68 11.93
N LYS A 3 -15.52 5.82 12.83
CA LYS A 3 -14.31 5.00 12.90
C LYS A 3 -14.65 3.50 12.96
N ASP A 4 -15.57 3.12 13.84
CA ASP A 4 -15.95 1.71 14.04
C ASP A 4 -16.62 1.11 12.77
N ILE A 5 -17.43 1.91 12.07
CA ILE A 5 -18.03 1.50 10.78
C ILE A 5 -16.93 1.21 9.76
N ILE A 6 -15.95 2.12 9.62
CA ILE A 6 -14.84 1.98 8.67
C ILE A 6 -14.03 0.73 8.99
N GLU A 7 -13.56 0.59 10.24
CA GLU A 7 -12.71 -0.52 10.68
C GLU A 7 -13.42 -1.87 10.58
N SER A 8 -14.71 -1.92 10.97
CA SER A 8 -15.52 -3.13 10.86
C SER A 8 -15.69 -3.57 9.41
N ILE A 9 -15.94 -2.65 8.47
CA ILE A 9 -16.09 -2.98 7.05
C ILE A 9 -14.77 -3.51 6.47
N ILE A 10 -13.64 -2.85 6.77
CA ILE A 10 -12.33 -3.26 6.26
C ILE A 10 -11.98 -4.65 6.78
N LYS A 11 -12.17 -4.88 8.08
CA LYS A 11 -11.90 -6.17 8.71
C LYS A 11 -12.81 -7.27 8.16
N ASP A 12 -14.11 -7.06 8.15
CA ASP A 12 -15.09 -8.04 7.65
C ASP A 12 -14.80 -8.44 6.20
N LYS A 13 -14.57 -7.45 5.33
CA LYS A 13 -14.27 -7.72 3.92
C LYS A 13 -12.95 -8.46 3.71
N ALA A 14 -11.93 -8.25 4.53
CA ALA A 14 -10.66 -8.98 4.44
C ALA A 14 -10.79 -10.42 4.98
N GLU A 15 -11.53 -10.62 6.07
CA GLU A 15 -11.70 -11.92 6.71
C GLU A 15 -12.71 -12.82 5.96
N ASN A 16 -13.78 -12.25 5.40
CA ASN A 16 -14.89 -12.93 4.73
C ASN A 16 -14.93 -12.63 3.21
N ASN A 17 -13.77 -12.48 2.59
CA ASN A 17 -13.68 -12.26 1.13
C ASN A 17 -14.04 -13.53 0.35
N ILE A 18 -14.35 -13.34 -0.93
CA ILE A 18 -14.73 -14.44 -1.86
C ILE A 18 -13.54 -14.93 -2.71
N TYR A 19 -12.38 -14.34 -2.54
CA TYR A 19 -11.18 -14.62 -3.32
C TYR A 19 -10.40 -15.84 -2.79
N VAL A 20 -9.51 -16.37 -3.60
CA VAL A 20 -8.60 -17.44 -3.21
C VAL A 20 -7.56 -16.92 -2.20
N THR A 21 -7.13 -15.67 -2.39
CA THR A 21 -6.15 -15.04 -1.52
C THR A 21 -6.72 -14.78 -0.12
N ASN A 22 -5.99 -15.26 0.88
CA ASN A 22 -6.31 -15.01 2.28
C ASN A 22 -5.38 -13.96 2.87
N TYR A 23 -5.89 -13.20 3.83
CA TYR A 23 -5.19 -12.05 4.42
C TYR A 23 -5.01 -12.22 5.93
N ARG A 24 -4.04 -11.50 6.49
CA ARG A 24 -3.95 -11.23 7.93
C ARG A 24 -4.84 -10.02 8.26
N THR A 25 -5.16 -9.82 9.54
CA THR A 25 -6.00 -8.70 9.99
C THR A 25 -5.47 -7.36 9.46
N PRO A 26 -6.27 -6.54 8.76
CA PRO A 26 -5.85 -5.25 8.24
C PRO A 26 -5.44 -4.24 9.34
N LEU A 27 -4.70 -3.22 8.92
CA LEU A 27 -4.42 -2.02 9.71
C LEU A 27 -5.17 -0.83 9.11
N VAL A 28 -5.60 0.11 9.95
CA VAL A 28 -6.26 1.34 9.52
C VAL A 28 -5.60 2.52 10.22
N GLY A 29 -5.32 3.58 9.47
CA GLY A 29 -4.73 4.81 9.97
C GLY A 29 -5.50 6.04 9.49
N TYR A 30 -5.42 7.12 10.26
CA TYR A 30 -6.16 8.36 10.06
C TYR A 30 -5.22 9.56 10.12
N ALA A 31 -5.42 10.53 9.23
CA ALA A 31 -4.70 11.81 9.27
C ALA A 31 -5.66 12.99 9.07
N ASP A 32 -5.32 14.12 9.67
CA ASP A 32 -6.00 15.38 9.35
C ASP A 32 -5.77 15.72 7.88
N ALA A 33 -6.85 16.01 7.14
CA ALA A 33 -6.77 16.38 5.74
C ALA A 33 -5.96 17.68 5.48
N ASN A 34 -5.77 18.50 6.50
CA ASN A 34 -4.96 19.74 6.46
C ASN A 34 -3.50 19.52 6.90
N ASN A 35 -3.06 18.27 7.11
CA ASN A 35 -1.68 18.03 7.53
C ASN A 35 -0.70 18.52 6.45
N ASP A 36 0.28 19.35 6.86
CA ASP A 36 1.27 19.96 5.96
C ASP A 36 2.08 18.97 5.13
N LEU A 37 2.21 17.73 5.60
CA LEU A 37 2.92 16.68 4.86
C LEU A 37 2.26 16.37 3.50
N PHE A 38 0.95 16.59 3.34
CA PHE A 38 0.31 16.43 2.03
C PHE A 38 0.86 17.43 1.00
N HIS A 39 1.23 18.64 1.42
CA HIS A 39 1.88 19.61 0.54
C HIS A 39 3.29 19.17 0.13
N LYS A 40 4.05 18.56 1.04
CA LYS A 40 5.39 18.03 0.77
C LYS A 40 5.39 16.88 -0.24
N LEU A 41 4.27 16.22 -0.48
CA LEU A 41 4.18 15.16 -1.50
C LEU A 41 4.38 15.67 -2.92
N LYS A 42 4.26 16.98 -3.16
CA LYS A 42 4.60 17.61 -4.45
C LYS A 42 6.12 17.70 -4.67
N GLU A 43 6.91 17.63 -3.61
CA GLU A 43 8.38 17.67 -3.65
C GLU A 43 8.99 16.28 -3.71
N VAL A 44 8.49 15.35 -2.87
CA VAL A 44 9.05 13.99 -2.73
C VAL A 44 8.33 12.94 -3.60
N GLY A 45 7.17 13.30 -4.12
CA GLY A 45 6.34 12.47 -4.99
C GLY A 45 6.13 13.14 -6.34
N HIS A 46 4.91 13.00 -6.88
CA HIS A 46 4.55 13.63 -8.15
C HIS A 46 4.41 15.15 -7.98
N PRO A 47 5.00 16.00 -8.87
CA PRO A 47 4.89 17.48 -8.77
C PRO A 47 3.45 18.02 -8.75
N SER A 48 2.52 17.28 -9.39
CA SER A 48 1.09 17.54 -9.33
C SER A 48 0.35 16.59 -8.38
N HIS A 49 0.98 16.19 -7.25
CA HIS A 49 0.29 15.35 -6.26
C HIS A 49 -0.97 16.06 -5.75
N LEU A 50 -2.08 15.33 -5.74
CA LEU A 50 -3.36 15.86 -5.27
C LEU A 50 -3.33 16.09 -3.76
N LEU A 51 -4.01 17.14 -3.32
CA LEU A 51 -4.30 17.37 -1.90
C LEU A 51 -5.65 16.74 -1.54
N PRO A 52 -5.91 16.43 -0.26
CA PRO A 52 -7.22 15.89 0.14
C PRO A 52 -8.41 16.74 -0.32
N LYS A 53 -8.28 18.08 -0.29
CA LYS A 53 -9.31 19.02 -0.77
C LYS A 53 -9.54 18.95 -2.28
N ASP A 54 -8.54 18.56 -3.06
CA ASP A 54 -8.69 18.40 -4.52
C ASP A 54 -9.54 17.17 -4.87
N LEU A 55 -9.65 16.21 -3.94
CA LEU A 55 -10.47 15.02 -4.07
C LEU A 55 -11.89 15.20 -3.55
N LEU A 56 -12.03 15.87 -2.42
CA LEU A 56 -13.30 16.07 -1.74
C LEU A 56 -13.32 17.48 -1.14
N ASP A 57 -14.24 18.31 -1.61
CA ASP A 57 -14.49 19.59 -0.97
C ASP A 57 -14.96 19.40 0.47
N GLY A 58 -14.43 20.18 1.39
CA GLY A 58 -14.68 20.02 2.83
C GLY A 58 -14.03 18.78 3.45
N ALA A 59 -13.02 18.18 2.82
CA ALA A 59 -12.26 17.06 3.39
C ALA A 59 -11.72 17.39 4.79
N LYS A 60 -11.97 16.52 5.77
CA LYS A 60 -11.48 16.64 7.14
C LYS A 60 -10.53 15.52 7.54
N THR A 61 -10.77 14.30 7.05
CA THR A 61 -9.93 13.16 7.39
C THR A 61 -9.50 12.40 6.14
N VAL A 62 -8.24 12.01 6.11
CA VAL A 62 -7.70 11.02 5.17
C VAL A 62 -7.54 9.70 5.89
N VAL A 63 -8.08 8.65 5.29
CA VAL A 63 -8.01 7.28 5.81
C VAL A 63 -7.11 6.46 4.90
N ALA A 64 -6.15 5.72 5.48
CA ALA A 64 -5.42 4.68 4.78
C ALA A 64 -5.61 3.34 5.50
N PHE A 65 -5.58 2.26 4.73
CA PHE A 65 -5.62 0.91 5.29
C PHE A 65 -4.65 0.01 4.55
N PHE A 66 -4.08 -0.93 5.29
CA PHE A 66 -3.14 -1.93 4.79
C PHE A 66 -3.73 -3.32 4.94
N ILE A 67 -3.73 -4.10 3.86
CA ILE A 67 -4.20 -5.48 3.82
C ILE A 67 -2.97 -6.38 3.71
N PRO A 68 -2.48 -6.97 4.82
CA PRO A 68 -1.26 -7.75 4.84
C PRO A 68 -1.49 -9.18 4.34
N PHE A 69 -0.56 -9.67 3.52
CA PHE A 69 -0.54 -11.03 3.00
C PHE A 69 -0.18 -12.06 4.07
N ARG A 70 -0.58 -13.30 3.86
CA ARG A 70 -0.19 -14.44 4.71
C ARG A 70 1.23 -14.91 4.37
N LYS A 71 1.84 -15.58 5.31
CA LYS A 71 3.22 -16.09 5.23
C LYS A 71 3.42 -17.02 4.05
N GLU A 72 2.47 -17.91 3.83
CA GLU A 72 2.53 -18.92 2.76
C GLU A 72 2.70 -18.28 1.37
N LEU A 73 1.94 -17.23 1.09
CA LEU A 73 2.03 -16.48 -0.16
C LEU A 73 3.40 -15.80 -0.33
N ILE A 74 3.93 -15.25 0.75
CA ILE A 74 5.23 -14.56 0.76
C ILE A 74 6.36 -15.55 0.52
N GLU A 75 6.37 -16.67 1.24
CA GLU A 75 7.40 -17.71 1.11
C GLU A 75 7.34 -18.37 -0.29
N GLU A 76 6.17 -18.57 -0.85
CA GLU A 76 6.03 -19.08 -2.22
C GLU A 76 6.65 -18.10 -3.24
N ASN A 77 6.33 -16.80 -3.20
CA ASN A 77 6.93 -15.84 -4.11
C ASN A 77 8.44 -15.68 -3.88
N LYS A 78 8.90 -15.79 -2.63
CA LYS A 78 10.33 -15.76 -2.29
C LYS A 78 11.09 -16.93 -2.90
N ALA A 79 10.55 -18.14 -2.82
CA ALA A 79 11.18 -19.37 -3.30
C ALA A 79 11.11 -19.53 -4.82
N HIS A 80 10.13 -18.92 -5.48
CA HIS A 80 9.93 -19.05 -6.92
C HIS A 80 11.04 -18.30 -7.70
N SER A 81 11.57 -18.89 -8.77
CA SER A 81 12.63 -18.26 -9.59
C SER A 81 12.16 -17.01 -10.33
N TYR A 82 10.89 -16.97 -10.72
CA TYR A 82 10.18 -15.83 -11.29
C TYR A 82 9.12 -15.32 -10.30
N VAL A 83 8.18 -14.49 -10.73
CA VAL A 83 7.00 -14.14 -9.92
C VAL A 83 6.10 -15.36 -9.79
N SER A 84 5.66 -15.72 -8.56
CA SER A 84 4.77 -16.88 -8.43
C SER A 84 3.37 -16.56 -8.96
N PRO A 85 2.68 -17.55 -9.57
CA PRO A 85 1.31 -17.38 -10.04
C PRO A 85 0.35 -16.90 -8.93
N SER A 86 0.51 -17.42 -7.72
CA SER A 86 -0.29 -17.02 -6.56
C SER A 86 -0.07 -15.54 -6.20
N TRP A 87 1.16 -15.03 -6.35
CA TRP A 87 1.45 -13.61 -6.09
C TRP A 87 0.82 -12.70 -7.14
N ALA A 88 0.87 -13.10 -8.41
CA ALA A 88 0.22 -12.39 -9.51
C ALA A 88 -1.30 -12.35 -9.30
N LEU A 89 -1.91 -13.48 -8.92
CA LEU A 89 -3.33 -13.57 -8.60
C LEU A 89 -3.68 -12.70 -7.39
N ALA A 90 -2.91 -12.79 -6.30
CA ALA A 90 -3.11 -12.00 -5.08
C ALA A 90 -3.06 -10.49 -5.34
N TYR A 91 -2.22 -10.04 -6.28
CA TYR A 91 -2.20 -8.65 -6.71
C TYR A 91 -3.56 -8.20 -7.25
N VAL A 92 -4.14 -8.95 -8.17
CA VAL A 92 -5.42 -8.63 -8.82
C VAL A 92 -6.57 -8.71 -7.80
N GLU A 93 -6.65 -9.81 -7.07
CA GLU A 93 -7.71 -10.04 -6.08
C GLU A 93 -7.72 -9.00 -4.97
N THR A 94 -6.54 -8.60 -4.49
CA THR A 94 -6.47 -7.57 -3.44
C THR A 94 -6.84 -6.18 -3.96
N ASN A 95 -6.53 -5.86 -5.21
CA ASN A 95 -7.00 -4.61 -5.83
C ASN A 95 -8.51 -4.58 -5.97
N ASN A 96 -9.12 -5.69 -6.36
CA ASN A 96 -10.58 -5.83 -6.43
C ASN A 96 -11.20 -5.70 -5.03
N LEU A 97 -10.62 -6.38 -4.02
CA LEU A 97 -11.05 -6.28 -2.62
C LEU A 97 -10.98 -4.84 -2.10
N ILE A 98 -9.90 -4.10 -2.37
CA ILE A 98 -9.80 -2.67 -2.03
C ILE A 98 -10.92 -1.87 -2.68
N GLY A 99 -11.22 -2.16 -3.95
CA GLY A 99 -12.34 -1.53 -4.66
C GLY A 99 -13.70 -1.81 -4.02
N GLU A 100 -13.94 -3.05 -3.59
CA GLU A 100 -15.16 -3.45 -2.89
C GLU A 100 -15.28 -2.79 -1.50
N ILE A 101 -14.18 -2.78 -0.73
CA ILE A 101 -14.09 -2.10 0.57
C ILE A 101 -14.47 -0.63 0.40
N ASN A 102 -13.85 0.05 -0.55
CA ASN A 102 -14.08 1.46 -0.83
C ASN A 102 -15.54 1.73 -1.20
N LYS A 103 -16.13 0.92 -2.08
CA LYS A 103 -17.54 1.04 -2.47
C LYS A 103 -18.50 0.81 -1.28
N LYS A 104 -18.20 -0.19 -0.43
CA LYS A 104 -19.01 -0.50 0.75
C LYS A 104 -18.94 0.65 1.76
N ILE A 105 -17.74 1.15 2.07
CA ILE A 105 -17.54 2.30 2.97
C ILE A 105 -18.31 3.52 2.45
N GLN A 106 -18.11 3.88 1.18
CA GLN A 106 -18.79 5.03 0.56
C GLN A 106 -20.31 4.94 0.70
N ARG A 107 -20.88 3.75 0.47
CA ARG A 107 -22.31 3.51 0.60
C ARG A 107 -22.80 3.65 2.05
N GLU A 108 -22.09 3.07 3.02
CA GLU A 108 -22.53 3.09 4.42
C GLU A 108 -22.36 4.50 5.04
N LEU A 109 -21.28 5.20 4.72
CA LEU A 109 -21.07 6.58 5.18
C LEU A 109 -22.11 7.55 4.57
N LYS A 110 -22.49 7.35 3.30
CA LYS A 110 -23.52 8.16 2.65
C LYS A 110 -24.88 8.06 3.35
N LYS A 111 -25.24 6.89 3.91
CA LYS A 111 -26.50 6.69 4.65
C LYS A 111 -26.60 7.56 5.91
N ILE A 112 -25.47 7.94 6.48
CA ILE A 112 -25.36 8.79 7.67
C ILE A 112 -24.93 10.23 7.36
N GLY A 113 -25.01 10.63 6.08
CA GLY A 113 -24.75 12.01 5.64
C GLY A 113 -23.28 12.37 5.45
N ILE A 114 -22.37 11.39 5.49
CA ILE A 114 -20.93 11.63 5.32
C ILE A 114 -20.54 11.37 3.85
N ASN A 115 -19.87 12.34 3.24
CA ASN A 115 -19.32 12.19 1.91
C ASN A 115 -17.92 11.59 1.97
N SER A 116 -17.60 10.78 0.96
CA SER A 116 -16.28 10.20 0.81
C SER A 116 -15.85 10.17 -0.65
N LYS A 117 -14.54 10.25 -0.88
CA LYS A 117 -13.94 10.10 -2.20
C LYS A 117 -12.83 9.08 -2.14
N THR A 118 -12.92 8.11 -3.04
CA THR A 118 -11.96 7.01 -3.20
C THR A 118 -11.21 7.17 -4.51
N LEU A 119 -9.99 6.61 -4.57
CA LEU A 119 -9.22 6.49 -5.80
C LEU A 119 -8.91 5.02 -6.07
N LYS A 120 -8.65 4.70 -7.32
CA LYS A 120 -8.18 3.37 -7.70
C LYS A 120 -6.82 3.09 -7.05
N ALA A 121 -6.63 1.85 -6.60
CA ALA A 121 -5.37 1.41 -5.99
C ALA A 121 -4.21 1.34 -7.00
N THR A 122 -4.53 1.20 -8.30
CA THR A 122 -3.56 1.02 -9.38
C THR A 122 -4.01 1.74 -10.66
N HIS A 123 -3.11 1.85 -11.65
CA HIS A 123 -3.36 2.45 -12.96
C HIS A 123 -3.85 3.91 -12.91
N ASN A 124 -3.37 4.66 -11.92
CA ASN A 124 -3.69 6.08 -11.70
C ASN A 124 -2.42 6.94 -11.69
N PHE A 125 -1.42 6.58 -12.47
CA PHE A 125 -0.12 7.24 -12.48
C PHE A 125 0.18 7.91 -13.83
N ASP A 126 1.06 8.89 -13.76
CA ASP A 126 1.67 9.54 -14.92
C ASP A 126 2.66 8.56 -15.56
N LYS A 127 2.48 8.23 -16.84
CA LYS A 127 3.28 7.21 -17.52
C LYS A 127 4.70 7.69 -17.82
N ASP A 128 4.90 8.99 -18.03
CA ASP A 128 6.22 9.56 -18.34
C ASP A 128 7.10 9.60 -17.09
N LEU A 129 6.51 9.97 -15.95
CA LEU A 129 7.19 10.02 -14.66
C LEU A 129 7.16 8.70 -13.90
N ILE A 130 6.29 7.77 -14.29
CA ILE A 130 5.99 6.52 -13.56
C ILE A 130 5.67 6.83 -12.09
N MET A 131 4.86 7.86 -11.86
CA MET A 131 4.51 8.38 -10.54
C MET A 131 3.02 8.64 -10.43
N SER A 132 2.42 8.22 -9.33
CA SER A 132 1.01 8.48 -9.06
C SER A 132 0.80 9.90 -8.53
N ARG A 133 -0.28 10.55 -9.02
CA ARG A 133 -0.76 11.83 -8.46
C ARG A 133 -1.45 11.69 -7.10
N TRP A 134 -1.67 10.46 -6.65
CA TRP A 134 -2.11 10.13 -5.29
C TRP A 134 -1.41 8.86 -4.83
N SER A 135 -0.35 9.02 -4.07
CA SER A 135 0.48 7.90 -3.62
C SER A 135 -0.06 7.29 -2.33
N HIS A 136 -0.77 6.18 -2.43
CA HIS A 136 -1.30 5.45 -1.27
C HIS A 136 -0.24 5.13 -0.20
N ARG A 137 1.01 4.86 -0.60
CA ARG A 137 2.13 4.59 0.33
C ARG A 137 2.49 5.82 1.17
N HIS A 138 2.61 6.99 0.53
CA HIS A 138 2.89 8.23 1.25
C HIS A 138 1.70 8.65 2.14
N VAL A 139 0.48 8.46 1.64
CA VAL A 139 -0.72 8.68 2.44
C VAL A 139 -0.72 7.78 3.68
N ALA A 140 -0.37 6.50 3.53
CA ALA A 140 -0.28 5.56 4.65
C ALA A 140 0.82 5.96 5.66
N TYR A 141 1.93 6.53 5.21
CA TYR A 141 2.93 7.13 6.10
C TYR A 141 2.34 8.29 6.92
N ILE A 142 1.63 9.21 6.26
CA ILE A 142 1.03 10.38 6.92
C ILE A 142 -0.07 9.96 7.92
N THR A 143 -0.78 8.86 7.64
CA THR A 143 -1.77 8.28 8.58
C THR A 143 -1.14 7.45 9.70
N GLY A 144 0.19 7.40 9.80
CA GLY A 144 0.91 6.74 10.90
C GLY A 144 1.00 5.22 10.78
N LEU A 145 0.74 4.61 9.62
CA LEU A 145 0.76 3.16 9.46
C LEU A 145 2.16 2.54 9.44
N GLY A 146 3.22 3.32 9.21
CA GLY A 146 4.57 2.77 9.18
C GLY A 146 5.62 3.74 8.66
N THR A 147 6.83 3.23 8.38
CA THR A 147 7.98 3.97 7.85
C THR A 147 8.46 3.37 6.52
N PHE A 148 9.18 4.16 5.71
CA PHE A 148 9.70 3.68 4.42
C PHE A 148 10.98 2.88 4.60
N GLY A 149 11.02 1.66 4.05
CA GLY A 149 12.25 0.90 3.84
C GLY A 149 13.12 1.47 2.71
N ILE A 150 14.35 0.96 2.58
CA ILE A 150 15.24 1.32 1.45
C ILE A 150 14.69 0.85 0.09
N ASN A 151 13.76 -0.10 0.08
CA ASN A 151 13.05 -0.57 -1.10
C ASN A 151 11.86 0.32 -1.51
N ASN A 152 11.73 1.50 -0.91
CA ASN A 152 10.61 2.43 -1.12
C ASN A 152 9.21 1.84 -0.81
N LEU A 153 9.13 0.73 -0.07
CA LEU A 153 7.88 0.20 0.45
C LEU A 153 7.62 0.71 1.86
N LEU A 154 6.35 0.84 2.22
CA LEU A 154 5.97 1.17 3.59
C LEU A 154 6.03 -0.11 4.44
N ILE A 155 6.83 -0.09 5.48
CA ILE A 155 6.90 -1.16 6.48
C ILE A 155 5.98 -0.73 7.63
N THR A 156 4.95 -1.53 7.87
CA THR A 156 3.99 -1.33 8.97
C THR A 156 4.35 -2.21 10.16
N GLU A 157 3.65 -2.08 11.28
CA GLU A 157 3.79 -3.01 12.43
C GLU A 157 3.47 -4.47 12.08
N LYS A 158 2.87 -4.73 10.90
CA LYS A 158 2.61 -6.08 10.36
C LYS A 158 3.51 -6.44 9.18
N GLY A 159 4.52 -5.62 8.92
CA GLY A 159 5.42 -5.77 7.79
C GLY A 159 4.99 -5.01 6.55
N CYS A 160 5.67 -5.26 5.44
CA CYS A 160 5.45 -4.55 4.18
C CYS A 160 4.74 -5.41 3.11
N ALA A 161 4.64 -6.73 3.29
CA ALA A 161 3.99 -7.59 2.30
C ALA A 161 2.47 -7.49 2.38
N GLY A 162 1.89 -6.78 1.44
CA GLY A 162 0.46 -6.49 1.36
C GLY A 162 0.17 -5.34 0.41
N ARG A 163 -1.05 -4.82 0.47
CA ARG A 163 -1.48 -3.70 -0.36
C ARG A 163 -2.18 -2.61 0.47
N ILE A 164 -2.12 -1.39 -0.04
CA ILE A 164 -2.62 -0.20 0.64
C ILE A 164 -3.77 0.37 -0.18
N GLY A 165 -4.91 0.62 0.49
CA GLY A 165 -5.98 1.48 0.01
C GLY A 165 -6.04 2.78 0.80
N SER A 166 -6.64 3.83 0.22
CA SER A 166 -6.92 5.05 0.95
C SER A 166 -8.10 5.82 0.33
N PHE A 167 -8.73 6.65 1.14
CA PHE A 167 -9.84 7.51 0.75
C PHE A 167 -9.92 8.75 1.66
N VAL A 168 -10.76 9.70 1.28
CA VAL A 168 -10.95 10.96 2.00
C VAL A 168 -12.41 11.08 2.41
N ILE A 169 -12.68 11.68 3.59
CA ILE A 169 -14.04 11.93 4.11
C ILE A 169 -14.16 13.38 4.62
N ASP A 170 -15.39 13.89 4.62
CA ASP A 170 -15.74 15.22 5.16
C ASP A 170 -16.12 15.20 6.64
N GLU A 171 -15.87 14.11 7.34
CA GLU A 171 -16.04 13.95 8.79
C GLU A 171 -14.69 13.91 9.48
N TYR A 172 -14.61 14.55 10.67
CA TYR A 172 -13.39 14.54 11.48
C TYR A 172 -13.27 13.24 12.28
N ILE A 173 -12.12 12.59 12.16
CA ILE A 173 -11.68 11.51 13.04
C ILE A 173 -10.32 11.90 13.58
N GLU A 174 -10.11 11.72 14.89
CA GLU A 174 -8.84 12.00 15.56
C GLU A 174 -7.68 11.30 14.83
N PRO A 175 -6.66 12.04 14.38
CA PRO A 175 -5.56 11.47 13.60
C PRO A 175 -4.64 10.60 14.46
N ASN A 176 -4.06 9.59 13.85
CA ASN A 176 -2.99 8.82 14.47
C ASN A 176 -1.70 9.64 14.54
N LYS A 177 -0.84 9.31 15.50
CA LYS A 177 0.54 9.81 15.52
C LYS A 177 1.33 9.15 14.41
N ILE A 178 2.16 9.94 13.73
CA ILE A 178 3.09 9.41 12.72
C ILE A 178 4.09 8.49 13.42
N GLN A 179 4.31 7.30 12.83
CA GLN A 179 5.31 6.36 13.30
C GLN A 179 6.72 6.95 13.17
N LYS A 180 7.47 6.94 14.28
CA LYS A 180 8.83 7.50 14.34
C LYS A 180 9.92 6.44 14.41
N ASP A 181 9.57 5.24 14.89
CA ASP A 181 10.53 4.14 14.99
C ASP A 181 10.87 3.63 13.58
N GLU A 182 12.16 3.52 13.29
CA GLU A 182 12.64 2.98 12.03
C GLU A 182 12.42 1.47 12.02
N LEU A 183 11.67 0.97 11.04
CA LEU A 183 11.33 -0.45 10.91
C LEU A 183 12.21 -1.20 9.90
N CYS A 184 13.05 -0.49 9.16
CA CYS A 184 13.97 -1.09 8.19
C CYS A 184 15.32 -1.39 8.85
N LEU A 185 15.67 -2.67 8.98
CA LEU A 185 16.94 -3.10 9.58
C LEU A 185 18.16 -2.51 8.87
N TYR A 186 18.11 -2.36 7.53
CA TYR A 186 19.19 -1.69 6.82
C TYR A 186 19.41 -0.24 7.27
N LYS A 187 18.32 0.49 7.53
CA LYS A 187 18.42 1.88 8.01
C LYS A 187 18.84 1.96 9.46
N GLN A 188 18.46 0.97 10.28
CA GLN A 188 18.85 0.90 11.69
C GLN A 188 20.35 0.65 11.84
N ASP A 189 20.86 -0.43 11.27
CA ASP A 189 22.21 -0.94 11.55
C ASP A 189 22.90 -1.63 10.37
N LYS A 190 22.33 -1.56 9.16
CA LYS A 190 22.83 -2.23 7.94
C LYS A 190 22.80 -3.74 7.97
N SER A 191 22.12 -4.38 8.92
CA SER A 191 22.11 -5.86 9.08
C SER A 191 21.30 -6.59 7.99
N CYS A 192 20.52 -5.89 7.17
CA CYS A 192 19.69 -6.48 6.13
C CYS A 192 19.82 -5.75 4.80
N ALA A 193 20.16 -6.47 3.73
CA ALA A 193 20.17 -5.97 2.36
C ALA A 193 19.26 -6.79 1.42
N PHE A 194 18.38 -7.61 1.96
CA PHE A 194 17.57 -8.59 1.21
C PHE A 194 16.92 -8.01 -0.06
N CYS A 195 16.29 -6.84 0.03
CA CYS A 195 15.59 -6.23 -1.10
C CYS A 195 16.54 -5.76 -2.21
N LEU A 196 17.79 -5.44 -1.88
CA LEU A 196 18.83 -5.07 -2.84
C LEU A 196 19.31 -6.34 -3.57
N ASP A 197 19.65 -7.39 -2.79
CA ASP A 197 20.24 -8.64 -3.29
C ASP A 197 19.24 -9.46 -4.12
N ASN A 198 17.96 -9.36 -3.81
CA ASN A 198 16.89 -10.15 -4.46
C ASN A 198 16.09 -9.40 -5.53
N CYS A 199 16.52 -8.20 -5.91
CA CYS A 199 15.89 -7.48 -7.01
C CYS A 199 16.30 -8.10 -8.36
N PRO A 200 15.35 -8.69 -9.14
CA PRO A 200 15.69 -9.41 -10.37
C PRO A 200 16.30 -8.51 -11.45
N VAL A 201 16.16 -7.20 -11.32
CA VAL A 201 16.67 -6.21 -12.28
C VAL A 201 17.62 -5.21 -11.64
N SER A 202 18.08 -5.45 -10.42
CA SER A 202 19.00 -4.56 -9.68
C SER A 202 18.55 -3.09 -9.74
N ALA A 203 17.26 -2.85 -9.47
CA ALA A 203 16.69 -1.51 -9.57
C ALA A 203 17.06 -0.58 -8.40
N PHE A 204 17.73 -1.10 -7.36
CA PHE A 204 18.18 -0.32 -6.22
C PHE A 204 19.67 -0.02 -6.37
N GLU A 205 20.01 1.23 -6.57
CA GLU A 205 21.36 1.77 -6.60
C GLU A 205 21.62 2.54 -5.30
N GLU A 206 22.89 2.84 -4.99
CA GLU A 206 23.32 3.31 -3.65
C GLU A 206 22.51 4.51 -3.10
N ASN A 207 22.01 5.38 -3.98
CA ASN A 207 21.20 6.55 -3.61
C ASN A 207 20.00 6.77 -4.54
N GLU A 208 19.69 5.82 -5.41
CA GLU A 208 18.68 6.00 -6.44
C GLU A 208 17.88 4.71 -6.67
N PHE A 209 16.61 4.86 -6.99
CA PHE A 209 15.75 3.77 -7.45
C PHE A 209 15.50 3.91 -8.95
N ALA A 210 16.08 3.00 -9.74
CA ALA A 210 15.91 2.91 -11.19
C ALA A 210 14.46 2.48 -11.53
N ARG A 211 13.53 3.43 -11.41
CA ARG A 211 12.08 3.21 -11.54
C ARG A 211 11.71 2.65 -12.91
N ALA A 212 12.32 3.16 -13.98
CA ALA A 212 12.07 2.68 -15.34
C ALA A 212 12.42 1.19 -15.48
N ARG A 213 13.62 0.79 -15.01
CA ARG A 213 14.07 -0.61 -15.05
C ARG A 213 13.13 -1.55 -14.29
N CYS A 214 12.66 -1.11 -13.11
CA CYS A 214 11.66 -1.88 -12.37
C CYS A 214 10.34 -1.97 -13.13
N TYR A 215 9.87 -0.87 -13.71
CA TYR A 215 8.61 -0.84 -14.44
C TYR A 215 8.62 -1.69 -15.71
N GLU A 216 9.72 -1.67 -16.49
CA GLU A 216 9.91 -2.54 -17.65
C GLU A 216 9.75 -4.01 -17.27
N TYR A 217 10.38 -4.43 -16.16
CA TYR A 217 10.19 -5.81 -15.67
C TYR A 217 8.74 -6.11 -15.27
N LEU A 218 8.00 -5.15 -14.72
CA LEU A 218 6.58 -5.35 -14.42
C LEU A 218 5.75 -5.53 -15.70
N LEU A 219 6.11 -4.89 -16.80
CA LEU A 219 5.47 -5.10 -18.11
C LEU A 219 5.75 -6.49 -18.67
N ASP A 220 6.97 -7.02 -18.48
CA ASP A 220 7.29 -8.41 -18.82
C ASP A 220 6.46 -9.40 -17.99
N VAL A 221 6.22 -9.09 -16.72
CA VAL A 221 5.34 -9.91 -15.86
C VAL A 221 3.90 -9.89 -16.37
N VAL A 222 3.38 -8.74 -16.81
CA VAL A 222 2.05 -8.66 -17.44
C VAL A 222 1.96 -9.55 -18.66
N GLU A 223 2.97 -9.53 -19.52
CA GLU A 223 2.97 -10.38 -20.73
C GLU A 223 3.06 -11.87 -20.38
N HIS A 224 3.83 -12.22 -19.34
CA HIS A 224 3.95 -13.61 -18.88
C HIS A 224 2.63 -14.14 -18.32
N PHE A 225 1.87 -13.32 -17.61
CA PHE A 225 0.58 -13.66 -17.00
C PHE A 225 -0.60 -13.01 -17.75
N LYS A 226 -0.54 -12.96 -19.07
CA LYS A 226 -1.57 -12.34 -19.92
C LYS A 226 -2.98 -12.91 -19.76
N ASP A 227 -3.10 -14.11 -19.21
CA ASP A 227 -4.39 -14.75 -18.90
C ASP A 227 -4.99 -14.26 -17.56
N VAL A 228 -4.25 -13.44 -16.79
CA VAL A 228 -4.72 -12.84 -15.55
C VAL A 228 -5.33 -11.45 -15.84
N ASP A 229 -6.63 -11.30 -15.64
CA ASP A 229 -7.38 -10.06 -15.89
C ASP A 229 -7.90 -9.46 -14.56
N PRO A 230 -7.74 -8.17 -14.33
CA PRO A 230 -6.94 -7.18 -15.07
C PRO A 230 -5.43 -7.43 -14.96
N ALA A 231 -4.64 -6.76 -15.82
CA ALA A 231 -3.19 -6.93 -15.90
C ALA A 231 -2.49 -6.87 -14.53
N CYS A 232 -1.56 -7.81 -14.31
CA CYS A 232 -0.85 -7.98 -13.05
C CYS A 232 0.58 -7.41 -13.11
N ASP A 233 0.73 -6.09 -13.18
CA ASP A 233 2.01 -5.39 -13.14
C ASP A 233 2.66 -5.44 -11.75
N VAL A 234 3.11 -6.63 -11.35
CA VAL A 234 3.63 -6.92 -10.00
C VAL A 234 4.86 -7.83 -10.05
N CYS A 235 5.80 -7.63 -9.12
CA CYS A 235 6.93 -8.53 -8.89
C CYS A 235 6.99 -9.00 -7.43
N GLY A 236 7.10 -8.09 -6.48
CA GLY A 236 7.10 -8.39 -5.05
C GLY A 236 8.37 -9.03 -4.51
N LYS A 237 9.42 -9.28 -5.30
CA LYS A 237 10.66 -9.90 -4.81
C LYS A 237 11.32 -9.12 -3.68
N CYS A 238 11.37 -7.78 -3.80
CA CYS A 238 11.87 -6.90 -2.74
C CYS A 238 10.95 -6.83 -1.50
N ASN A 239 9.76 -7.44 -1.57
CA ASN A 239 8.72 -7.43 -0.54
C ASN A 239 8.66 -8.74 0.26
N CYS A 240 9.58 -9.68 0.01
CA CYS A 240 9.61 -11.02 0.61
C CYS A 240 10.77 -11.21 1.61
N GLY A 241 11.42 -10.13 2.04
CA GLY A 241 12.52 -10.16 2.99
C GLY A 241 12.08 -10.20 4.46
N PRO A 242 13.00 -10.01 5.40
CA PRO A 242 12.69 -10.01 6.83
C PRO A 242 11.59 -9.02 7.24
N CYS A 243 11.49 -7.88 6.56
CA CYS A 243 10.44 -6.89 6.80
C CYS A 243 9.08 -7.24 6.17
N ALA A 244 8.94 -8.37 5.48
CA ALA A 244 7.68 -8.78 4.85
C ALA A 244 6.56 -9.00 5.89
N ILE A 245 6.91 -9.63 7.00
CA ILE A 245 6.05 -9.88 8.16
C ILE A 245 6.76 -9.36 9.39
N LEU A 246 6.09 -8.51 10.16
CA LEU A 246 6.48 -8.11 11.50
C LEU A 246 5.41 -8.60 12.45
N GLU A 247 5.81 -9.40 13.45
CA GLU A 247 4.96 -9.78 14.57
C GLU A 247 5.50 -9.12 15.84
N LYS A 248 4.63 -8.63 16.71
CA LYS A 248 5.06 -7.98 17.96
C LYS A 248 5.93 -8.96 18.76
N GLY A 249 7.23 -8.71 18.85
CA GLY A 249 8.19 -9.47 19.63
C GLY A 249 9.28 -10.21 18.86
N GLU A 250 9.23 -10.26 17.54
CA GLU A 250 10.24 -10.98 16.72
C GLU A 250 11.44 -10.10 16.29
N TYR A 251 11.38 -8.80 16.55
CA TYR A 251 12.49 -7.88 16.29
C TYR A 251 13.07 -7.36 17.61
N ARG A 252 14.04 -8.09 18.12
CA ARG A 252 15.05 -7.61 19.08
C ARG A 252 16.42 -8.03 18.60
#